data_68dbb11fc34d2f55c2647184a947287b
#
_entry.id   68dbb11fc34d2f55c2647184a947287b
#
_cell.length_a   1.000
_cell.length_b   1.000
_cell.length_c   1.000
_cell.angle_alpha   90.00
_cell.angle_beta   90.00
_cell.angle_gamma   90.00
#
_symmetry.space_group_name_H-M   'P 1'
#
loop_
_entity.id
_entity.type
_entity.pdbx_description
1 polymer ?
#
loop_
_entity_poly.entity_id
_entity_poly.type
_entity_poly.pdbx_seq_one_letter_code
_entity_poly.pdbx_strand_id
1 'polypeptide(L)'
;VCLSHLERMLASVPAMISKRAVALTRGMAGAVDLSKPFSERLAEARHQALVGGGEKRIESQHKRGKLTARERIELLVDKGSFREYDQLKAHRCVNFGMEKQNYPGDGVVTGHGTINGRLVFLFAQDFTVLGGSLSGTNAEKICKVMDKAMDVGAPVIGLNDSGGARIQEGCDSLAGYSEIFKRNTLSSGVIPQISLIMGPCAGGAVYSPAITDFIFMVRDTSYMFITGPDVV
;
A
#
# COMPACT_ATOMS: atom_id res chain seq x y z
N VAL A 1 22.61 -21.07 -51.03
CA VAL A 1 23.41 -21.04 -49.77
C VAL A 1 22.83 -20.06 -48.76
N CYS A 2 21.98 -19.10 -49.14
CA CYS A 2 21.49 -18.06 -48.23
C CYS A 2 20.18 -18.41 -47.51
N LEU A 3 19.33 -19.33 -48.04
CA LEU A 3 18.06 -19.72 -47.41
C LEU A 3 18.22 -20.67 -46.21
N SER A 4 19.23 -21.52 -46.21
CA SER A 4 19.48 -22.49 -45.12
C SER A 4 20.00 -21.83 -43.83
N HIS A 5 20.56 -20.62 -43.92
CA HIS A 5 21.02 -19.88 -42.75
C HIS A 5 19.88 -19.13 -42.04
N LEU A 6 18.89 -18.67 -42.82
CA LEU A 6 17.72 -17.96 -42.28
C LEU A 6 16.77 -18.90 -41.54
N GLU A 7 16.59 -20.12 -42.07
CA GLU A 7 15.76 -21.14 -41.38
C GLU A 7 16.38 -21.64 -40.07
N ARG A 8 17.71 -21.71 -39.97
CA ARG A 8 18.39 -22.05 -38.71
C ARG A 8 18.33 -20.90 -37.66
N MET A 9 18.32 -19.66 -38.10
CA MET A 9 18.12 -18.52 -37.21
C MET A 9 16.68 -18.44 -36.68
N LEU A 10 15.68 -18.72 -37.50
CA LEU A 10 14.27 -18.69 -37.12
C LEU A 10 13.85 -19.88 -36.23
N ALA A 11 14.52 -21.05 -36.36
CA ALA A 11 14.27 -22.21 -35.50
C ALA A 11 14.79 -22.06 -34.08
N SER A 12 15.74 -21.15 -33.82
CA SER A 12 16.31 -20.91 -32.47
C SER A 12 15.57 -19.83 -31.67
N VAL A 13 14.76 -18.99 -32.31
CA VAL A 13 14.05 -17.86 -31.69
C VAL A 13 12.96 -18.30 -30.70
N PRO A 14 12.14 -19.35 -30.95
CA PRO A 14 11.11 -19.76 -29.98
C PRO A 14 11.67 -20.26 -28.65
N ALA A 15 12.80 -20.94 -28.67
CA ALA A 15 13.42 -21.51 -27.47
C ALA A 15 14.09 -20.43 -26.58
N MET A 16 14.62 -19.36 -27.18
CA MET A 16 15.18 -18.22 -26.43
C MET A 16 14.12 -17.33 -25.82
N ILE A 17 13.01 -17.11 -26.51
CA ILE A 17 11.88 -16.32 -25.99
C ILE A 17 11.22 -17.06 -24.84
N SER A 18 11.05 -18.39 -24.93
CA SER A 18 10.50 -19.22 -23.85
C SER A 18 11.39 -19.21 -22.59
N LYS A 19 12.72 -19.34 -22.76
CA LYS A 19 13.66 -19.34 -21.63
C LYS A 19 13.82 -17.94 -20.99
N ARG A 20 13.75 -16.86 -21.75
CA ARG A 20 13.77 -15.49 -21.21
C ARG A 20 12.44 -15.10 -20.56
N ALA A 21 11.31 -15.50 -21.11
CA ALA A 21 10.01 -15.31 -20.47
C ALA A 21 9.92 -16.05 -19.12
N VAL A 22 10.41 -17.28 -19.03
CA VAL A 22 10.46 -18.06 -17.78
C VAL A 22 11.49 -17.46 -16.79
N ALA A 23 12.58 -16.84 -17.25
CA ALA A 23 13.55 -16.19 -16.38
C ALA A 23 13.05 -14.83 -15.83
N LEU A 24 12.24 -14.08 -16.60
CA LEU A 24 11.61 -12.84 -16.15
C LEU A 24 10.48 -13.07 -15.13
N THR A 25 9.84 -14.24 -15.14
CA THR A 25 8.83 -14.62 -14.14
C THR A 25 9.42 -15.19 -12.85
N ARG A 26 10.70 -15.56 -12.81
CA ARG A 26 11.37 -16.09 -11.62
C ARG A 26 11.76 -15.05 -10.56
N GLY A 27 11.67 -13.77 -10.87
CA GLY A 27 12.00 -12.67 -9.94
C GLY A 27 10.79 -12.05 -9.23
N MET A 28 9.57 -12.46 -9.57
CA MET A 28 8.35 -11.91 -8.95
C MET A 28 7.67 -13.00 -8.12
N ALA A 29 7.73 -12.87 -6.82
CA ALA A 29 6.90 -13.51 -5.80
C ALA A 29 6.36 -14.90 -6.10
N GLY A 30 6.73 -15.89 -5.34
CA GLY A 30 6.24 -17.29 -5.29
C GLY A 30 5.65 -17.79 -6.63
N ALA A 31 6.31 -18.71 -7.30
CA ALA A 31 5.93 -19.17 -8.64
C ALA A 31 4.40 -19.35 -8.73
N VAL A 32 3.75 -18.52 -9.55
CA VAL A 32 2.30 -18.64 -9.81
C VAL A 32 2.06 -20.02 -10.41
N ASP A 33 1.31 -20.86 -9.72
CA ASP A 33 0.93 -22.18 -10.23
C ASP A 33 -0.08 -22.02 -11.37
N LEU A 34 0.44 -22.07 -12.59
CA LEU A 34 -0.36 -21.91 -13.81
C LEU A 34 -1.25 -23.14 -14.10
N SER A 35 -1.10 -24.24 -13.35
CA SER A 35 -1.96 -25.43 -13.46
C SER A 35 -3.36 -25.18 -12.88
N LYS A 36 -3.49 -24.24 -11.94
CA LYS A 36 -4.77 -23.88 -11.33
C LYS A 36 -5.61 -22.97 -12.23
N PRO A 37 -6.95 -23.10 -12.22
CA PRO A 37 -7.86 -22.19 -12.90
C PRO A 37 -7.61 -20.71 -12.48
N PHE A 38 -7.85 -19.77 -13.40
CA PHE A 38 -7.68 -18.34 -13.11
C PHE A 38 -8.51 -17.88 -11.92
N SER A 39 -9.74 -18.36 -11.77
CA SER A 39 -10.64 -18.03 -10.66
C SER A 39 -10.05 -18.40 -9.29
N GLU A 40 -9.43 -19.57 -9.18
CA GLU A 40 -8.77 -20.01 -7.95
C GLU A 40 -7.55 -19.16 -7.62
N ARG A 41 -6.70 -18.89 -8.62
CA ARG A 41 -5.53 -18.02 -8.45
C ARG A 41 -5.92 -16.61 -8.01
N LEU A 42 -7.00 -16.08 -8.59
CA LEU A 42 -7.52 -14.76 -8.20
C LEU A 42 -8.07 -14.77 -6.77
N ALA A 43 -8.80 -15.83 -6.39
CA ALA A 43 -9.32 -15.98 -5.03
C ALA A 43 -8.18 -16.08 -4.00
N GLU A 44 -7.14 -16.86 -4.28
CA GLU A 44 -5.95 -16.97 -3.44
C GLU A 44 -5.23 -15.62 -3.28
N ALA A 45 -5.01 -14.90 -4.39
CA ALA A 45 -4.35 -13.59 -4.35
C ALA A 45 -5.17 -12.55 -3.55
N ARG A 46 -6.49 -12.54 -3.71
CA ARG A 46 -7.39 -11.70 -2.91
C ARG A 46 -7.36 -12.07 -1.43
N HIS A 47 -7.38 -13.35 -1.11
CA HIS A 47 -7.27 -13.83 0.26
C HIS A 47 -5.96 -13.39 0.92
N GLN A 48 -4.82 -13.54 0.21
CA GLN A 48 -3.52 -13.05 0.69
C GLN A 48 -3.54 -11.54 0.96
N ALA A 49 -4.16 -10.76 0.07
CA ALA A 49 -4.31 -9.31 0.27
C ALA A 49 -5.19 -8.96 1.49
N LEU A 50 -6.17 -9.79 1.84
CA LEU A 50 -7.00 -9.59 3.03
C LEU A 50 -6.27 -9.89 4.33
N VAL A 51 -5.41 -10.89 4.34
CA VAL A 51 -4.64 -11.32 5.52
C VAL A 51 -3.48 -10.36 5.84
N GLY A 52 -3.04 -9.55 4.88
CA GLY A 52 -1.97 -8.55 5.07
C GLY A 52 -0.68 -9.18 5.61
N GLY A 53 -0.27 -8.80 6.82
CA GLY A 53 0.95 -9.30 7.47
C GLY A 53 0.86 -10.70 8.07
N GLY A 54 -0.31 -11.35 8.00
CA GLY A 54 -0.57 -12.69 8.51
C GLY A 54 -1.20 -12.73 9.90
N GLU A 55 -1.86 -13.85 10.21
CA GLU A 55 -2.67 -14.04 11.42
C GLU A 55 -1.91 -13.70 12.71
N LYS A 56 -0.66 -14.15 12.85
CA LYS A 56 0.15 -13.86 14.05
C LYS A 56 0.35 -12.37 14.30
N ARG A 57 0.50 -11.57 13.24
CA ARG A 57 0.67 -10.11 13.36
C ARG A 57 -0.67 -9.43 13.65
N ILE A 58 -1.77 -9.93 13.09
CA ILE A 58 -3.13 -9.48 13.40
C ILE A 58 -3.43 -9.73 14.87
N GLU A 59 -3.20 -10.94 15.37
CA GLU A 59 -3.36 -11.25 16.80
C GLU A 59 -2.52 -10.34 17.71
N SER A 60 -1.29 -10.03 17.30
CA SER A 60 -0.43 -9.11 18.04
C SER A 60 -1.00 -7.68 18.10
N GLN A 61 -1.69 -7.22 17.05
CA GLN A 61 -2.40 -5.93 17.06
C GLN A 61 -3.59 -5.99 18.03
N HIS A 62 -4.41 -7.03 17.96
CA HIS A 62 -5.57 -7.21 18.84
C HIS A 62 -5.17 -7.30 20.31
N LYS A 63 -4.08 -8.02 20.64
CA LYS A 63 -3.53 -8.07 22.01
C LYS A 63 -3.11 -6.71 22.58
N ARG A 64 -2.79 -5.75 21.70
CA ARG A 64 -2.49 -4.36 22.08
C ARG A 64 -3.72 -3.45 22.09
N GLY A 65 -4.92 -4.01 21.93
CA GLY A 65 -6.16 -3.24 21.85
C GLY A 65 -6.34 -2.47 20.55
N LYS A 66 -5.57 -2.80 19.49
CA LYS A 66 -5.62 -2.12 18.19
C LYS A 66 -6.33 -2.98 17.16
N LEU A 67 -7.12 -2.35 16.29
CA LEU A 67 -7.74 -2.97 15.14
C LEU A 67 -6.79 -2.94 13.93
N THR A 68 -7.02 -3.86 12.99
CA THR A 68 -6.36 -3.85 11.68
C THR A 68 -6.86 -2.69 10.80
N ALA A 69 -6.13 -2.36 9.73
CA ALA A 69 -6.54 -1.32 8.78
C ALA A 69 -7.94 -1.59 8.19
N ARG A 70 -8.24 -2.83 7.86
CA ARG A 70 -9.54 -3.23 7.27
C ARG A 70 -10.69 -3.10 8.25
N GLU A 71 -10.51 -3.58 9.49
CA GLU A 71 -11.52 -3.45 10.55
C GLU A 71 -11.83 -1.99 10.86
N ARG A 72 -10.81 -1.12 10.86
CA ARG A 72 -10.99 0.33 11.03
C ARG A 72 -11.83 0.95 9.91
N ILE A 73 -11.59 0.55 8.65
CA ILE A 73 -12.37 1.00 7.51
C ILE A 73 -13.81 0.53 7.63
N GLU A 74 -14.05 -0.73 7.95
CA GLU A 74 -15.39 -1.29 8.10
C GLU A 74 -16.22 -0.60 9.19
N LEU A 75 -15.55 -0.13 10.27
CA LEU A 75 -16.21 0.65 11.32
C LEU A 75 -16.50 2.10 10.91
N LEU A 76 -15.68 2.66 9.99
CA LEU A 76 -15.79 4.07 9.61
C LEU A 76 -16.84 4.33 8.56
N VAL A 77 -16.95 3.44 7.57
CA VAL A 77 -17.81 3.63 6.40
C VAL A 77 -19.15 2.92 6.53
N ASP A 78 -20.14 3.38 5.77
CA ASP A 78 -21.44 2.72 5.67
C ASP A 78 -21.28 1.27 5.19
N LYS A 79 -22.02 0.36 5.80
CA LYS A 79 -21.90 -1.09 5.53
C LYS A 79 -22.01 -1.41 4.05
N GLY A 80 -20.98 -2.06 3.50
CA GLY A 80 -20.93 -2.51 2.11
C GLY A 80 -20.66 -1.40 1.08
N SER A 81 -20.40 -0.16 1.51
CA SER A 81 -20.10 0.95 0.61
C SER A 81 -18.65 0.97 0.14
N PHE A 82 -17.72 0.36 0.88
CA PHE A 82 -16.30 0.43 0.57
C PHE A 82 -15.93 -0.24 -0.76
N ARG A 83 -15.17 0.47 -1.56
CA ARG A 83 -14.58 -0.02 -2.82
C ARG A 83 -13.07 0.18 -2.78
N GLU A 84 -12.34 -0.92 -2.66
CA GLU A 84 -10.88 -0.93 -2.56
C GLU A 84 -10.22 -0.69 -3.93
N TYR A 85 -9.12 0.06 -3.93
CA TYR A 85 -8.25 0.27 -5.09
C TYR A 85 -6.92 -0.44 -4.91
N ASP A 86 -6.38 -0.97 -6.02
CA ASP A 86 -5.01 -1.54 -6.08
C ASP A 86 -4.74 -2.61 -5.00
N GLN A 87 -5.74 -3.43 -4.67
CA GLN A 87 -5.67 -4.48 -3.66
C GLN A 87 -4.49 -5.43 -3.86
N LEU A 88 -4.16 -5.75 -5.11
CA LEU A 88 -3.12 -6.73 -5.47
C LEU A 88 -1.76 -6.08 -5.80
N LYS A 89 -1.65 -4.75 -5.72
CA LYS A 89 -0.41 -4.04 -6.00
C LYS A 89 0.59 -4.30 -4.88
N ALA A 90 1.84 -4.67 -5.24
CA ALA A 90 2.90 -4.96 -4.29
C ALA A 90 4.12 -4.06 -4.56
N HIS A 91 5.03 -3.97 -3.60
CA HIS A 91 6.28 -3.22 -3.76
C HIS A 91 7.16 -3.81 -4.87
N ARG A 92 8.07 -2.98 -5.38
CA ARG A 92 9.03 -3.34 -6.44
C ARG A 92 10.45 -3.49 -5.94
N CYS A 93 10.66 -3.39 -4.62
CA CYS A 93 11.97 -3.47 -4.02
C CYS A 93 12.55 -4.89 -4.13
N VAL A 94 13.76 -4.98 -4.64
CA VAL A 94 14.53 -6.24 -4.78
C VAL A 94 15.76 -6.27 -3.88
N ASN A 95 16.07 -5.17 -3.17
CA ASN A 95 17.21 -5.07 -2.28
C ASN A 95 16.90 -5.63 -0.89
N PHE A 96 17.92 -5.99 -0.13
CA PHE A 96 17.81 -6.43 1.27
C PHE A 96 16.91 -7.64 1.49
N GLY A 97 16.77 -8.53 0.48
CA GLY A 97 15.91 -9.70 0.57
C GLY A 97 14.41 -9.42 0.44
N MET A 98 14.05 -8.20 0.05
CA MET A 98 12.65 -7.79 -0.13
C MET A 98 11.95 -8.54 -1.26
N GLU A 99 12.70 -9.05 -2.25
CA GLU A 99 12.16 -9.88 -3.32
C GLU A 99 11.45 -11.16 -2.82
N LYS A 100 11.75 -11.58 -1.59
CA LYS A 100 11.12 -12.74 -0.93
C LYS A 100 9.89 -12.37 -0.08
N GLN A 101 9.65 -11.08 0.12
CA GLN A 101 8.60 -10.55 0.99
C GLN A 101 7.55 -9.84 0.14
N ASN A 102 6.64 -10.58 -0.45
CA ASN A 102 5.57 -10.00 -1.25
C ASN A 102 4.28 -9.92 -0.42
N TYR A 103 3.85 -8.70 -0.15
CA TYR A 103 2.59 -8.40 0.53
C TYR A 103 1.64 -7.68 -0.44
N PRO A 104 0.60 -8.35 -0.98
CA PRO A 104 -0.41 -7.68 -1.78
C PRO A 104 -1.07 -6.53 -1.00
N GLY A 105 -1.23 -5.38 -1.66
CA GLY A 105 -1.70 -4.15 -1.00
C GLY A 105 -0.59 -3.30 -0.40
N ASP A 106 0.61 -3.85 -0.21
CA ASP A 106 1.83 -3.18 0.26
C ASP A 106 1.66 -2.31 1.52
N GLY A 107 0.92 -2.83 2.50
CA GLY A 107 0.78 -2.18 3.80
C GLY A 107 -0.11 -0.93 3.83
N VAL A 108 -0.92 -0.71 2.79
CA VAL A 108 -1.96 0.32 2.81
C VAL A 108 -3.21 -0.14 2.08
N VAL A 109 -4.36 0.01 2.72
CA VAL A 109 -5.68 -0.19 2.12
C VAL A 109 -6.20 1.16 1.65
N THR A 110 -6.52 1.27 0.37
CA THR A 110 -6.95 2.52 -0.25
C THR A 110 -8.26 2.34 -1.00
N GLY A 111 -9.12 3.34 -0.99
CA GLY A 111 -10.39 3.24 -1.69
C GLY A 111 -11.31 4.43 -1.43
N HIS A 112 -12.59 4.22 -1.73
CA HIS A 112 -13.65 5.14 -1.39
C HIS A 112 -14.82 4.38 -0.76
N GLY A 113 -15.64 5.09 -0.02
CA GLY A 113 -16.88 4.62 0.56
C GLY A 113 -17.81 5.77 0.86
N THR A 114 -18.88 5.52 1.60
CA THR A 114 -19.75 6.58 2.11
C THR A 114 -19.74 6.61 3.63
N ILE A 115 -19.95 7.78 4.20
CA ILE A 115 -20.22 7.99 5.62
C ILE A 115 -21.52 8.79 5.71
N ASN A 116 -22.56 8.20 6.30
CA ASN A 116 -23.93 8.75 6.30
C ASN A 116 -24.38 9.17 4.89
N GLY A 117 -24.11 8.33 3.90
CA GLY A 117 -24.46 8.55 2.49
C GLY A 117 -23.56 9.54 1.74
N ARG A 118 -22.58 10.17 2.38
CA ARG A 118 -21.67 11.13 1.74
C ARG A 118 -20.40 10.44 1.27
N LEU A 119 -20.01 10.66 0.02
CA LEU A 119 -18.80 10.10 -0.57
C LEU A 119 -17.56 10.62 0.15
N VAL A 120 -16.67 9.69 0.52
CA VAL A 120 -15.35 9.97 1.08
C VAL A 120 -14.30 9.10 0.44
N PHE A 121 -13.10 9.62 0.28
CA PHE A 121 -11.93 8.84 -0.10
C PHE A 121 -11.06 8.60 1.12
N LEU A 122 -10.45 7.43 1.20
CA LEU A 122 -9.71 7.07 2.39
C LEU A 122 -8.52 6.17 2.08
N PHE A 123 -7.53 6.25 2.95
CA PHE A 123 -6.45 5.28 3.04
C PHE A 123 -6.24 4.88 4.49
N ALA A 124 -5.88 3.62 4.72
CA ALA A 124 -5.56 3.08 6.04
C ALA A 124 -4.23 2.33 5.99
N GLN A 125 -3.27 2.77 6.77
CA GLN A 125 -1.97 2.11 6.89
C GLN A 125 -2.11 0.85 7.74
N ASP A 126 -1.58 -0.26 7.22
CA ASP A 126 -1.62 -1.55 7.88
C ASP A 126 -0.30 -1.84 8.59
N PHE A 127 -0.29 -1.63 9.89
CA PHE A 127 0.88 -1.87 10.72
C PHE A 127 1.35 -3.33 10.73
N THR A 128 0.49 -4.28 10.36
CA THR A 128 0.86 -5.71 10.26
C THR A 128 1.84 -5.98 9.12
N VAL A 129 1.86 -5.11 8.11
CA VAL A 129 2.76 -5.21 6.94
C VAL A 129 3.91 -4.23 7.11
N LEU A 130 5.09 -4.75 7.44
CA LEU A 130 6.34 -3.95 7.57
C LEU A 130 6.17 -2.69 8.44
N GLY A 131 5.36 -2.78 9.51
CA GLY A 131 5.10 -1.66 10.41
C GLY A 131 4.35 -0.49 9.77
N GLY A 132 3.55 -0.73 8.73
CA GLY A 132 2.85 0.34 7.99
C GLY A 132 3.78 1.32 7.28
N SER A 133 5.06 0.95 7.08
CA SER A 133 6.06 1.84 6.49
C SER A 133 5.76 2.19 5.04
N LEU A 134 6.03 3.45 4.68
CA LEU A 134 5.78 3.95 3.34
C LEU A 134 6.83 3.44 2.35
N SER A 135 6.38 2.82 1.28
CA SER A 135 7.15 2.48 0.09
C SER A 135 6.77 3.40 -1.07
N GLY A 136 7.50 3.35 -2.16
CA GLY A 136 7.10 4.01 -3.40
C GLY A 136 5.71 3.55 -3.89
N THR A 137 5.43 2.25 -3.83
CA THR A 137 4.12 1.67 -4.21
C THR A 137 2.99 2.10 -3.26
N ASN A 138 3.24 2.10 -1.95
CA ASN A 138 2.32 2.58 -0.94
C ASN A 138 1.95 4.06 -1.20
N ALA A 139 2.96 4.90 -1.44
CA ALA A 139 2.77 6.30 -1.77
C ALA A 139 1.94 6.51 -3.06
N GLU A 140 2.21 5.74 -4.13
CA GLU A 140 1.44 5.79 -5.37
C GLU A 140 -0.05 5.49 -5.14
N LYS A 141 -0.39 4.56 -4.25
CA LYS A 141 -1.76 4.22 -3.89
C LYS A 141 -2.44 5.37 -3.14
N ILE A 142 -1.76 5.95 -2.16
CA ILE A 142 -2.27 7.11 -1.40
C ILE A 142 -2.47 8.30 -2.33
N CYS A 143 -1.48 8.63 -3.16
CA CYS A 143 -1.55 9.72 -4.14
C CYS A 143 -2.75 9.56 -5.08
N LYS A 144 -2.98 8.35 -5.59
CA LYS A 144 -4.13 8.05 -6.45
C LYS A 144 -5.47 8.34 -5.78
N VAL A 145 -5.60 8.02 -4.50
CA VAL A 145 -6.82 8.31 -3.71
C VAL A 145 -7.00 9.82 -3.54
N MET A 146 -5.92 10.54 -3.23
CA MET A 146 -5.96 11.99 -3.07
C MET A 146 -6.32 12.71 -4.39
N ASP A 147 -5.72 12.28 -5.51
CA ASP A 147 -6.02 12.83 -6.84
C ASP A 147 -7.51 12.63 -7.16
N LYS A 148 -8.05 11.42 -6.96
CA LYS A 148 -9.48 11.15 -7.19
C LYS A 148 -10.41 11.95 -6.28
N ALA A 149 -10.02 12.17 -5.04
CA ALA A 149 -10.79 13.00 -4.12
C ALA A 149 -10.84 14.48 -4.58
N MET A 150 -9.71 15.01 -5.06
CA MET A 150 -9.66 16.35 -5.64
C MET A 150 -10.50 16.47 -6.91
N ASP A 151 -10.44 15.47 -7.80
CA ASP A 151 -11.21 15.47 -9.05
C ASP A 151 -12.73 15.59 -8.82
N VAL A 152 -13.25 15.02 -7.72
CA VAL A 152 -14.69 15.01 -7.43
C VAL A 152 -15.10 15.95 -6.27
N GLY A 153 -14.14 16.61 -5.64
CA GLY A 153 -14.40 17.53 -4.52
C GLY A 153 -14.85 16.82 -3.22
N ALA A 154 -14.40 15.58 -2.99
CA ALA A 154 -14.76 14.80 -1.81
C ALA A 154 -13.67 14.85 -0.73
N PRO A 155 -14.02 14.69 0.57
CA PRO A 155 -13.03 14.63 1.64
C PRO A 155 -12.07 13.45 1.51
N VAL A 156 -10.82 13.65 1.98
CA VAL A 156 -9.83 12.58 2.19
C VAL A 156 -9.68 12.30 3.67
N ILE A 157 -9.75 11.02 4.04
CA ILE A 157 -9.54 10.55 5.41
C ILE A 157 -8.35 9.59 5.44
N GLY A 158 -7.32 9.94 6.22
CA GLY A 158 -6.15 9.12 6.47
C GLY A 158 -6.24 8.41 7.83
N LEU A 159 -6.22 7.08 7.84
CA LEU A 159 -6.09 6.26 9.04
C LEU A 159 -4.61 5.91 9.21
N ASN A 160 -3.90 6.70 10.04
CA ASN A 160 -2.45 6.68 10.13
C ASN A 160 -1.97 5.74 11.25
N ASP A 161 -1.11 4.78 10.89
CA ASP A 161 -0.46 3.83 11.80
C ASP A 161 0.84 3.33 11.13
N SER A 162 1.94 4.11 11.25
CA SER A 162 3.15 3.91 10.46
C SER A 162 4.43 4.18 11.23
N GLY A 163 5.40 3.29 11.03
CA GLY A 163 6.77 3.48 11.51
C GLY A 163 7.62 4.46 10.68
N GLY A 164 7.06 5.10 9.64
CA GLY A 164 7.78 6.05 8.80
C GLY A 164 8.18 5.51 7.43
N ALA A 165 9.29 5.99 6.89
CA ALA A 165 9.80 5.58 5.59
C ALA A 165 10.31 4.12 5.61
N ARG A 166 10.02 3.36 4.55
CA ARG A 166 10.57 2.01 4.39
C ARG A 166 12.04 2.11 4.00
N ILE A 167 12.92 1.86 4.95
CA ILE A 167 14.36 2.06 4.80
C ILE A 167 14.98 1.22 3.69
N GLN A 168 14.43 0.04 3.41
CA GLN A 168 14.90 -0.85 2.34
C GLN A 168 14.73 -0.26 0.94
N GLU A 169 13.82 0.70 0.76
CA GLU A 169 13.57 1.39 -0.51
C GLU A 169 14.33 2.73 -0.61
N GLY A 170 14.94 3.18 0.47
CA GLY A 170 15.80 4.36 0.46
C GLY A 170 15.14 5.60 -0.13
N CYS A 171 15.71 6.16 -1.20
CA CYS A 171 15.24 7.39 -1.84
C CYS A 171 13.81 7.27 -2.40
N ASP A 172 13.39 6.11 -2.87
CA ASP A 172 12.04 5.92 -3.44
C ASP A 172 10.95 6.13 -2.38
N SER A 173 11.20 5.68 -1.16
CA SER A 173 10.32 5.93 -0.01
C SER A 173 10.22 7.43 0.31
N LEU A 174 11.35 8.14 0.33
CA LEU A 174 11.38 9.58 0.59
C LEU A 174 10.69 10.38 -0.53
N ALA A 175 10.94 10.01 -1.79
CA ALA A 175 10.24 10.58 -2.94
C ALA A 175 8.71 10.37 -2.83
N GLY A 176 8.29 9.20 -2.35
CA GLY A 176 6.88 8.91 -2.08
C GLY A 176 6.25 9.88 -1.08
N TYR A 177 6.95 10.22 0.01
CA TYR A 177 6.48 11.24 0.95
C TYR A 177 6.35 12.61 0.30
N SER A 178 7.30 13.04 -0.51
CA SER A 178 7.24 14.35 -1.18
C SER A 178 6.02 14.45 -2.11
N GLU A 179 5.66 13.37 -2.79
CA GLU A 179 4.46 13.32 -3.64
C GLU A 179 3.16 13.41 -2.83
N ILE A 180 3.11 12.82 -1.62
CA ILE A 180 1.98 12.98 -0.71
C ILE A 180 1.90 14.41 -0.19
N PHE A 181 3.00 15.01 0.27
CA PHE A 181 3.02 16.39 0.77
C PHE A 181 2.60 17.41 -0.28
N LYS A 182 3.05 17.22 -1.53
CA LYS A 182 2.59 18.02 -2.66
C LYS A 182 1.07 17.99 -2.78
N ARG A 183 0.44 16.82 -2.65
CA ARG A 183 -1.01 16.69 -2.73
C ARG A 183 -1.72 17.28 -1.51
N ASN A 184 -1.15 17.12 -0.30
CA ASN A 184 -1.69 17.80 0.88
C ASN A 184 -1.74 19.32 0.68
N THR A 185 -0.68 19.93 0.14
CA THR A 185 -0.63 21.37 -0.11
C THR A 185 -1.59 21.79 -1.22
N LEU A 186 -1.69 21.03 -2.32
CA LEU A 186 -2.62 21.32 -3.41
C LEU A 186 -4.10 21.14 -3.01
N SER A 187 -4.38 20.24 -2.07
CA SER A 187 -5.73 19.98 -1.54
C SER A 187 -6.16 20.97 -0.47
N SER A 188 -5.23 21.73 0.11
CA SER A 188 -5.49 22.68 1.19
C SER A 188 -6.45 23.77 0.73
N GLY A 189 -7.56 23.95 1.44
CA GLY A 189 -8.63 24.88 1.08
C GLY A 189 -9.50 24.43 -0.10
N VAL A 190 -9.24 23.28 -0.72
CA VAL A 190 -10.02 22.73 -1.84
C VAL A 190 -10.94 21.61 -1.38
N ILE A 191 -10.42 20.64 -0.66
CA ILE A 191 -11.18 19.54 -0.07
C ILE A 191 -10.79 19.35 1.40
N PRO A 192 -11.70 18.89 2.28
CA PRO A 192 -11.35 18.55 3.65
C PRO A 192 -10.38 17.39 3.74
N GLN A 193 -9.30 17.57 4.51
CA GLN A 193 -8.30 16.56 4.79
C GLN A 193 -8.35 16.22 6.28
N ILE A 194 -8.65 14.95 6.60
CA ILE A 194 -8.85 14.49 7.98
C ILE A 194 -7.85 13.38 8.28
N SER A 195 -7.08 13.52 9.33
CA SER A 195 -6.12 12.54 9.80
C SER A 195 -6.56 11.93 11.13
N LEU A 196 -6.65 10.60 11.17
CA LEU A 196 -6.92 9.81 12.37
C LEU A 196 -5.64 9.05 12.73
N ILE A 197 -4.98 9.44 13.82
CA ILE A 197 -3.77 8.79 14.29
C ILE A 197 -4.17 7.63 15.20
N MET A 198 -3.92 6.40 14.75
CA MET A 198 -4.41 5.18 15.42
C MET A 198 -3.28 4.30 15.98
N GLY A 199 -2.06 4.73 15.84
CA GLY A 199 -0.87 4.07 16.33
C GLY A 199 0.33 5.00 16.24
N PRO A 200 1.56 4.47 16.18
CA PRO A 200 2.73 5.30 15.94
C PRO A 200 2.63 6.00 14.59
N CYS A 201 3.06 7.25 14.57
CA CYS A 201 3.16 8.08 13.40
C CYS A 201 4.53 8.77 13.47
N ALA A 202 5.56 8.09 12.93
CA ALA A 202 6.96 8.38 13.21
C ALA A 202 7.69 8.94 11.98
N GLY A 203 8.64 9.84 12.21
CA GLY A 203 9.51 10.38 11.17
C GLY A 203 8.73 11.01 10.01
N GLY A 204 8.98 10.58 8.77
CA GLY A 204 8.28 11.09 7.59
C GLY A 204 6.77 10.97 7.65
N ALA A 205 6.23 9.96 8.35
CA ALA A 205 4.79 9.74 8.48
C ALA A 205 4.07 10.82 9.29
N VAL A 206 4.76 11.59 10.10
CA VAL A 206 4.13 12.63 10.93
C VAL A 206 3.82 13.91 10.14
N TYR A 207 4.58 14.19 9.09
CA TYR A 207 4.46 15.46 8.36
C TYR A 207 3.14 15.58 7.60
N SER A 208 2.72 14.51 6.89
CA SER A 208 1.46 14.55 6.14
C SER A 208 0.25 14.82 7.06
N PRO A 209 0.03 14.08 8.17
CA PRO A 209 -1.05 14.40 9.09
C PRO A 209 -0.95 15.81 9.69
N ALA A 210 0.27 16.29 9.98
CA ALA A 210 0.48 17.60 10.60
C ALA A 210 0.07 18.79 9.71
N ILE A 211 -0.02 18.60 8.40
CA ILE A 211 -0.44 19.61 7.43
C ILE A 211 -1.86 19.39 6.88
N THR A 212 -2.63 18.47 7.46
CA THR A 212 -4.06 18.28 7.16
C THR A 212 -4.93 19.23 8.00
N ASP A 213 -6.22 19.36 7.65
CA ASP A 213 -7.12 20.31 8.29
C ASP A 213 -7.56 19.87 9.70
N PHE A 214 -7.76 18.57 9.91
CA PHE A 214 -8.22 18.01 11.18
C PHE A 214 -7.37 16.80 11.57
N ILE A 215 -6.92 16.79 12.85
CA ILE A 215 -6.13 15.70 13.43
C ILE A 215 -6.86 15.17 14.65
N PHE A 216 -7.16 13.88 14.63
CA PHE A 216 -7.71 13.15 15.78
C PHE A 216 -6.73 12.07 16.21
N MET A 217 -6.58 11.86 17.51
CA MET A 217 -5.67 10.87 18.07
C MET A 217 -6.42 9.92 18.99
N VAL A 218 -6.17 8.62 18.84
CA VAL A 218 -6.71 7.61 19.75
C VAL A 218 -5.90 7.62 21.06
N ARG A 219 -6.60 7.73 22.20
CA ARG A 219 -5.95 7.73 23.50
C ARG A 219 -5.15 6.45 23.73
N ASP A 220 -4.01 6.58 24.37
CA ASP A 220 -3.11 5.52 24.85
C ASP A 220 -2.45 4.64 23.77
N THR A 221 -2.88 4.71 22.49
CA THR A 221 -2.32 3.89 21.40
C THR A 221 -1.63 4.69 20.31
N SER A 222 -1.87 6.01 20.24
CA SER A 222 -1.33 6.86 19.18
C SER A 222 -0.22 7.77 19.66
N TYR A 223 0.80 7.92 18.79
CA TYR A 223 1.95 8.78 19.03
C TYR A 223 2.31 9.52 17.74
N MET A 224 2.67 10.79 17.86
CA MET A 224 3.22 11.58 16.77
C MET A 224 4.58 12.13 17.18
N PHE A 225 5.64 11.80 16.45
CA PHE A 225 6.98 12.30 16.71
C PHE A 225 7.86 12.28 15.45
N ILE A 226 8.73 13.28 15.34
CA ILE A 226 9.69 13.37 14.23
C ILE A 226 10.85 12.42 14.45
N THR A 227 11.40 12.39 15.67
CA THR A 227 12.48 11.49 16.10
C THR A 227 12.10 10.80 17.40
N GLY A 228 12.65 9.60 17.62
CA GLY A 228 12.43 8.89 18.88
C GLY A 228 13.01 9.63 20.09
N PRO A 229 12.47 9.37 21.30
CA PRO A 229 12.91 10.08 22.51
C PRO A 229 14.37 9.87 22.86
N ASP A 230 15.02 8.84 22.34
CA ASP A 230 16.45 8.57 22.56
C ASP A 230 17.37 9.42 21.69
N VAL A 231 16.82 10.23 20.79
CA VAL A 231 17.56 11.08 19.82
C VAL A 231 17.50 12.56 20.18
N VAL A 232 16.61 12.92 21.08
CA VAL A 232 16.34 14.33 21.48
C VAL A 232 16.93 14.63 22.84
#